data_7a2e8ec71b35692226209fe32b395b91
#
_entry.id   7a2e8ec71b35692226209fe32b395b91
#
_cell.length_a   1.000
_cell.length_b   1.000
_cell.length_c   1.000
_cell.angle_alpha   90.00
_cell.angle_beta   90.00
_cell.angle_gamma   90.00
#
_symmetry.space_group_name_H-M   'P 1'
#
loop_
_entity.id
_entity.type
_entity.pdbx_description
1 polymer ?
#
loop_
_entity_poly.entity_id
_entity_poly.type
_entity_poly.pdbx_seq_one_letter_code
_entity_poly.pdbx_strand_id
1 'polypeptide(L)'
;LSEVRFAMPIIIFISVWKAFGKTLIILVAGINDIPSTYFEASEIDGATKTQQFFHITLPNLLPTINFTLLTTIIGAFQVFDVVYVTTGGGPLYKTETVVQYIYNRGFSAPYDLGYASAMCIELFFVIAVIILIFKGYMERKIAKNM
;
A
#
# COMPACT_ATOMS: atom_id res chain seq x y z
N LEU A 1 -10.65 16.23 -16.03
CA LEU A 1 -11.33 15.07 -15.38
C LEU A 1 -12.78 14.86 -15.81
N SER A 2 -13.29 15.72 -16.68
CA SER A 2 -14.67 15.63 -17.21
C SER A 2 -14.89 14.43 -18.17
N GLU A 3 -13.84 13.92 -18.77
CA GLU A 3 -13.91 12.74 -19.64
C GLU A 3 -13.81 11.45 -18.83
N VAL A 4 -14.80 10.59 -18.94
CA VAL A 4 -14.91 9.28 -18.29
C VAL A 4 -13.66 8.41 -18.49
N ARG A 5 -13.07 8.48 -19.70
CA ARG A 5 -11.95 7.62 -20.12
C ARG A 5 -10.65 7.87 -19.35
N PHE A 6 -10.41 9.13 -18.97
CA PHE A 6 -9.14 9.55 -18.32
C PHE A 6 -9.27 9.75 -16.81
N ALA A 7 -10.48 9.86 -16.28
CA ALA A 7 -10.69 10.18 -14.87
C ALA A 7 -10.06 9.14 -13.92
N MET A 8 -10.34 7.85 -14.09
CA MET A 8 -9.80 6.79 -13.25
C MET A 8 -8.26 6.62 -13.40
N PRO A 9 -7.68 6.60 -14.62
CA PRO A 9 -6.23 6.57 -14.78
C PRO A 9 -5.49 7.71 -14.08
N ILE A 10 -6.05 8.93 -14.09
CA ILE A 10 -5.46 10.08 -13.41
C ILE A 10 -5.51 9.90 -11.88
N ILE A 11 -6.64 9.42 -11.33
CA ILE A 11 -6.76 9.11 -9.90
C ILE A 11 -5.74 8.06 -9.48
N ILE A 12 -5.58 7.00 -10.27
CA ILE A 12 -4.58 5.96 -10.02
C ILE A 12 -3.18 6.57 -10.01
N PHE A 13 -2.84 7.39 -10.99
CA PHE A 13 -1.54 8.05 -11.06
C PHE A 13 -1.26 8.94 -9.82
N ILE A 14 -2.23 9.77 -9.42
CA ILE A 14 -2.10 10.62 -8.23
C ILE A 14 -1.93 9.76 -6.97
N SER A 15 -2.70 8.68 -6.84
CA SER A 15 -2.65 7.77 -5.69
C SER A 15 -1.29 7.06 -5.61
N VAL A 16 -0.75 6.58 -6.74
CA VAL A 16 0.58 5.97 -6.83
C VAL A 16 1.67 6.99 -6.48
N TRP A 17 1.59 8.22 -7.03
CA TRP A 17 2.54 9.29 -6.72
C TRP A 17 2.57 9.63 -5.22
N LYS A 18 1.39 9.74 -4.59
CA LYS A 18 1.26 9.99 -3.15
C LYS A 18 1.85 8.83 -2.32
N ALA A 19 1.56 7.58 -2.70
CA ALA A 19 2.07 6.40 -2.01
C ALA A 19 3.58 6.25 -2.16
N PHE A 20 4.15 6.63 -3.31
CA PHE A 20 5.58 6.53 -3.60
C PHE A 20 6.43 7.28 -2.58
N GLY A 21 6.09 8.55 -2.26
CA GLY A 21 6.86 9.35 -1.31
C GLY A 21 6.90 8.72 0.09
N LYS A 22 5.76 8.25 0.59
CA LYS A 22 5.68 7.55 1.88
C LYS A 22 6.50 6.26 1.89
N THR A 23 6.36 5.45 0.84
CA THR A 23 7.07 4.18 0.69
C THR A 23 8.58 4.38 0.64
N LEU A 24 9.03 5.39 -0.10
CA LEU A 24 10.46 5.71 -0.23
C LEU A 24 11.08 6.04 1.14
N ILE A 25 10.43 6.87 1.93
CA ILE A 25 10.93 7.23 3.28
C ILE A 25 11.06 5.99 4.17
N ILE A 26 10.07 5.10 4.17
CA ILE A 26 10.09 3.88 4.97
C ILE A 26 11.23 2.94 4.52
N LEU A 27 11.43 2.79 3.22
CA LEU A 27 12.51 1.94 2.69
C LEU A 27 13.89 2.52 2.98
N VAL A 28 14.08 3.83 2.86
CA VAL A 28 15.33 4.51 3.20
C VAL A 28 15.65 4.34 4.69
N ALA A 29 14.65 4.50 5.57
CA ALA A 29 14.81 4.24 6.99
C ALA A 29 15.24 2.79 7.26
N GLY A 30 14.60 1.82 6.59
CA GLY A 30 14.96 0.41 6.71
C GLY A 30 16.38 0.08 6.21
N ILE A 31 16.87 0.78 5.19
CA ILE A 31 18.25 0.64 4.73
C ILE A 31 19.22 1.19 5.79
N ASN A 32 18.92 2.34 6.38
CA ASN A 32 19.77 2.98 7.38
C ASN A 32 19.81 2.20 8.71
N ASP A 33 18.85 1.34 8.97
CA ASP A 33 18.79 0.46 10.15
C ASP A 33 19.76 -0.73 10.05
N ILE A 34 20.34 -1.01 8.86
CA ILE A 34 21.28 -2.12 8.67
C ILE A 34 22.65 -1.71 9.26
N PRO A 35 23.20 -2.48 10.24
CA PRO A 35 24.50 -2.15 10.84
C PRO A 35 25.63 -2.06 9.82
N SER A 36 26.45 -1.01 9.90
CA SER A 36 27.61 -0.80 9.01
C SER A 36 28.63 -1.95 9.07
N THR A 37 28.69 -2.63 10.21
CA THR A 37 29.60 -3.77 10.44
C THR A 37 29.41 -4.89 9.41
N TYR A 38 28.18 -5.09 8.88
CA TYR A 38 27.94 -6.09 7.84
C TYR A 38 28.58 -5.71 6.52
N PHE A 39 28.57 -4.42 6.19
CA PHE A 39 29.19 -3.91 4.98
C PHE A 39 30.71 -3.90 5.10
N GLU A 40 31.25 -3.49 6.25
CA GLU A 40 32.70 -3.49 6.54
C GLU A 40 33.29 -4.91 6.46
N ALA A 41 32.63 -5.89 7.09
CA ALA A 41 33.05 -7.29 7.03
C ALA A 41 33.05 -7.81 5.57
N SER A 42 31.98 -7.52 4.82
CA SER A 42 31.89 -7.96 3.42
C SER A 42 32.91 -7.31 2.50
N GLU A 43 33.36 -6.09 2.80
CA GLU A 43 34.43 -5.42 2.06
C GLU A 43 35.80 -6.09 2.31
N ILE A 44 36.05 -6.56 3.53
CA ILE A 44 37.24 -7.36 3.84
C ILE A 44 37.23 -8.69 3.09
N ASP A 45 36.06 -9.30 2.93
CA ASP A 45 35.86 -10.53 2.13
C ASP A 45 35.91 -10.29 0.60
N GLY A 46 36.11 -9.05 0.17
CA GLY A 46 36.20 -8.69 -1.25
C GLY A 46 34.87 -8.64 -2.01
N ALA A 47 33.76 -8.54 -1.30
CA ALA A 47 32.43 -8.46 -1.93
C ALA A 47 32.24 -7.15 -2.73
N THR A 48 31.73 -7.26 -3.94
CA THR A 48 31.33 -6.11 -4.74
C THR A 48 30.05 -5.46 -4.22
N LYS A 49 29.80 -4.20 -4.55
CA LYS A 49 28.56 -3.48 -4.15
C LYS A 49 27.27 -4.20 -4.60
N THR A 50 27.31 -4.86 -5.73
CA THR A 50 26.19 -5.68 -6.21
C THR A 50 25.95 -6.90 -5.30
N GLN A 51 27.03 -7.58 -4.90
CA GLN A 51 26.94 -8.70 -3.96
C GLN A 51 26.44 -8.24 -2.59
N GLN A 52 26.93 -7.12 -2.08
CA GLN A 52 26.42 -6.49 -0.84
C GLN A 52 24.92 -6.21 -0.93
N PHE A 53 24.44 -5.68 -2.06
CA PHE A 53 23.02 -5.41 -2.23
C PHE A 53 22.16 -6.69 -2.13
N PHE A 54 22.49 -7.73 -2.86
CA PHE A 54 21.68 -8.94 -2.92
C PHE A 54 21.82 -9.84 -1.68
N HIS A 55 22.99 -9.85 -1.00
CA HIS A 55 23.26 -10.76 0.11
C HIS A 55 23.15 -10.10 1.49
N ILE A 56 23.25 -8.76 1.57
CA ILE A 56 23.15 -8.03 2.83
C ILE A 56 21.93 -7.12 2.83
N THR A 57 21.87 -6.15 1.90
CA THR A 57 20.82 -5.12 1.91
C THR A 57 19.44 -5.73 1.70
N LEU A 58 19.25 -6.47 0.64
CA LEU A 58 17.92 -6.98 0.27
C LEU A 58 17.35 -7.96 1.31
N PRO A 59 18.10 -8.95 1.86
CA PRO A 59 17.59 -9.83 2.91
C PRO A 59 17.22 -9.09 4.20
N ASN A 60 18.05 -8.16 4.66
CA ASN A 60 17.77 -7.37 5.85
C ASN A 60 16.61 -6.39 5.66
N LEU A 61 16.34 -5.97 4.42
CA LEU A 61 15.24 -5.08 4.09
C LEU A 61 13.89 -5.82 3.92
N LEU A 62 13.87 -7.14 3.81
CA LEU A 62 12.65 -7.93 3.60
C LEU A 62 11.54 -7.65 4.63
N PRO A 63 11.80 -7.50 5.94
CA PRO A 63 10.76 -7.16 6.91
C PRO A 63 10.12 -5.80 6.59
N THR A 64 10.92 -4.80 6.25
CA THR A 64 10.47 -3.44 5.88
C THR A 64 9.68 -3.45 4.57
N ILE A 65 10.12 -4.23 3.58
CA ILE A 65 9.40 -4.43 2.33
C ILE A 65 8.03 -5.06 2.60
N ASN A 66 7.97 -6.10 3.44
CA ASN A 66 6.71 -6.76 3.79
C ASN A 66 5.75 -5.82 4.51
N PHE A 67 6.23 -5.04 5.47
CA PHE A 67 5.44 -4.02 6.16
C PHE A 67 4.90 -2.98 5.17
N THR A 68 5.74 -2.51 4.26
CA THR A 68 5.37 -1.50 3.26
C THR A 68 4.34 -2.05 2.27
N LEU A 69 4.48 -3.30 1.83
CA LEU A 69 3.50 -3.95 0.96
C LEU A 69 2.15 -4.10 1.66
N LEU A 70 2.11 -4.55 2.92
CA LEU A 70 0.87 -4.67 3.69
C LEU A 70 0.16 -3.32 3.83
N THR A 71 0.88 -2.28 4.23
CA THR A 71 0.30 -0.93 4.40
C THR A 71 -0.17 -0.34 3.08
N THR A 72 0.51 -0.64 1.97
CA THR A 72 0.11 -0.20 0.63
C THR A 72 -1.15 -0.91 0.15
N ILE A 73 -1.27 -2.23 0.40
CA ILE A 73 -2.49 -3.00 0.10
C ILE A 73 -3.68 -2.42 0.87
N ILE A 74 -3.53 -2.19 2.19
CA ILE A 74 -4.60 -1.58 3.00
C ILE A 74 -5.00 -0.22 2.41
N GLY A 75 -4.03 0.64 2.13
CA GLY A 75 -4.27 1.97 1.57
C GLY A 75 -4.95 1.95 0.20
N ALA A 76 -4.67 0.94 -0.64
CA ALA A 76 -5.30 0.80 -1.94
C ALA A 76 -6.81 0.49 -1.85
N PHE A 77 -7.24 -0.26 -0.84
CA PHE A 77 -8.67 -0.50 -0.58
C PHE A 77 -9.38 0.69 0.10
N GLN A 78 -8.62 1.61 0.70
CA GLN A 78 -9.14 2.74 1.46
C GLN A 78 -8.96 4.09 0.73
N VAL A 79 -8.81 4.09 -0.59
CA VAL A 79 -8.71 5.33 -1.37
C VAL A 79 -10.02 6.11 -1.26
N PHE A 80 -9.95 7.29 -0.66
CA PHE A 80 -11.08 8.20 -0.48
C PHE A 80 -10.71 9.64 -0.84
N ASP A 81 -9.71 10.19 -0.19
CA ASP A 81 -9.36 11.61 -0.22
C ASP A 81 -9.07 12.12 -1.65
N VAL A 82 -8.33 11.36 -2.44
CA VAL A 82 -8.02 11.72 -3.83
C VAL A 82 -9.30 11.78 -4.65
N VAL A 83 -10.17 10.78 -4.53
CA VAL A 83 -11.45 10.73 -5.28
C VAL A 83 -12.37 11.86 -4.82
N TYR A 84 -12.52 12.03 -3.51
CA TYR A 84 -13.42 13.03 -2.93
C TYR A 84 -13.07 14.45 -3.39
N VAL A 85 -11.79 14.82 -3.36
CA VAL A 85 -11.33 16.19 -3.68
C VAL A 85 -11.28 16.42 -5.21
N THR A 86 -11.00 15.38 -6.01
CA THR A 86 -10.80 15.57 -7.46
C THR A 86 -12.06 15.40 -8.29
N THR A 87 -12.79 14.33 -8.10
CA THR A 87 -13.92 13.95 -8.95
C THR A 87 -15.24 13.78 -8.20
N GLY A 88 -15.19 13.64 -6.86
CA GLY A 88 -16.37 13.29 -6.07
C GLY A 88 -17.05 11.99 -6.49
N GLY A 89 -16.29 11.07 -7.16
CA GLY A 89 -16.82 9.82 -7.73
C GLY A 89 -17.22 9.93 -9.20
N GLY A 90 -17.30 11.16 -9.77
CA GLY A 90 -17.70 11.40 -11.16
C GLY A 90 -16.60 11.12 -12.20
N PRO A 91 -16.91 11.27 -13.50
CA PRO A 91 -18.24 11.37 -14.07
C PRO A 91 -18.98 10.03 -14.05
N LEU A 92 -20.30 10.07 -13.96
CA LEU A 92 -21.19 8.89 -13.99
C LEU A 92 -20.80 7.77 -12.99
N TYR A 93 -20.31 8.13 -11.80
CA TYR A 93 -19.85 7.20 -10.76
C TYR A 93 -18.69 6.28 -11.18
N LYS A 94 -18.00 6.59 -12.30
CA LYS A 94 -16.91 5.75 -12.83
C LYS A 94 -15.61 5.80 -12.03
N THR A 95 -15.48 6.75 -11.12
CA THR A 95 -14.33 6.87 -10.22
C THR A 95 -14.72 6.67 -8.76
N GLU A 96 -15.96 6.26 -8.51
CA GLU A 96 -16.43 6.03 -7.14
C GLU A 96 -15.73 4.81 -6.53
N THR A 97 -15.00 5.03 -5.45
CA THR A 97 -14.38 3.97 -4.66
C THR A 97 -15.34 3.48 -3.58
N VAL A 98 -15.06 2.30 -3.00
CA VAL A 98 -15.89 1.73 -1.94
C VAL A 98 -16.03 2.70 -0.77
N VAL A 99 -14.93 3.34 -0.33
CA VAL A 99 -14.96 4.30 0.79
C VAL A 99 -15.71 5.58 0.40
N GLN A 100 -15.60 6.04 -0.85
CA GLN A 100 -16.40 7.17 -1.34
C GLN A 100 -17.90 6.83 -1.33
N TYR A 101 -18.27 5.63 -1.75
CA TYR A 101 -19.65 5.16 -1.71
C TYR A 101 -20.19 5.09 -0.28
N ILE A 102 -19.41 4.52 0.66
CA ILE A 102 -19.76 4.47 2.10
C ILE A 102 -19.99 5.89 2.64
N TYR A 103 -19.09 6.81 2.32
CA TYR A 103 -19.21 8.21 2.72
C TYR A 103 -20.49 8.84 2.16
N ASN A 104 -20.76 8.67 0.88
CA ASN A 104 -21.96 9.22 0.24
C ASN A 104 -23.23 8.67 0.88
N ARG A 105 -23.29 7.39 1.25
CA ARG A 105 -24.45 6.78 1.91
C ARG A 105 -24.65 7.24 3.34
N GLY A 106 -23.56 7.41 4.08
CA GLY A 106 -23.62 7.82 5.49
C GLY A 106 -23.83 9.31 5.71
N PHE A 107 -23.22 10.14 4.85
CA PHE A 107 -23.09 11.59 5.10
C PHE A 107 -23.74 12.48 4.03
N SER A 108 -24.32 11.90 2.97
CA SER A 108 -25.14 12.62 1.99
C SER A 108 -26.61 12.20 2.10
N ALA A 109 -27.53 13.09 1.76
CA ALA A 109 -28.96 12.78 1.80
C ALA A 109 -29.37 11.75 0.73
N PRO A 110 -30.22 10.76 1.05
CA PRO A 110 -30.76 10.42 2.35
C PRO A 110 -29.73 9.73 3.24
N TYR A 111 -29.53 10.23 4.44
CA TYR A 111 -28.56 9.71 5.42
C TYR A 111 -28.93 8.29 5.86
N ASP A 112 -28.10 7.31 5.51
CA ASP A 112 -28.26 5.91 5.92
C ASP A 112 -27.00 5.42 6.65
N LEU A 113 -26.84 5.88 7.89
CA LEU A 113 -25.70 5.51 8.73
C LEU A 113 -25.66 4.01 9.04
N GLY A 114 -26.83 3.36 9.14
CA GLY A 114 -26.91 1.92 9.40
C GLY A 114 -26.30 1.12 8.24
N TYR A 115 -26.69 1.44 7.02
CA TYR A 115 -26.13 0.80 5.81
C TYR A 115 -24.65 1.10 5.61
N ALA A 116 -24.25 2.37 5.78
CA ALA A 116 -22.85 2.76 5.70
C ALA A 116 -21.98 2.01 6.72
N SER A 117 -22.45 1.87 7.96
CA SER A 117 -21.73 1.12 8.99
C SER A 117 -21.61 -0.38 8.67
N ALA A 118 -22.64 -0.99 8.11
CA ALA A 118 -22.58 -2.38 7.66
C ALA A 118 -21.53 -2.57 6.57
N MET A 119 -21.47 -1.67 5.59
CA MET A 119 -20.45 -1.70 4.54
C MET A 119 -19.03 -1.48 5.07
N CYS A 120 -18.84 -0.65 6.09
CA CYS A 120 -17.53 -0.50 6.76
C CYS A 120 -17.06 -1.83 7.37
N ILE A 121 -17.97 -2.55 8.04
CA ILE A 121 -17.67 -3.86 8.64
C ILE A 121 -17.34 -4.88 7.56
N GLU A 122 -18.09 -4.91 6.46
CA GLU A 122 -17.82 -5.78 5.33
C GLU A 122 -16.45 -5.50 4.72
N LEU A 123 -16.14 -4.23 4.45
CA LEU A 123 -14.83 -3.82 3.93
C LEU A 123 -13.69 -4.22 4.88
N PHE A 124 -13.88 -4.08 6.19
CA PHE A 124 -12.91 -4.54 7.19
C PHE A 124 -12.60 -6.04 7.05
N PHE A 125 -13.64 -6.89 6.96
CA PHE A 125 -13.43 -8.33 6.81
C PHE A 125 -12.75 -8.69 5.48
N VAL A 126 -13.12 -8.04 4.39
CA VAL A 126 -12.47 -8.24 3.08
C VAL A 126 -10.98 -7.92 3.17
N ILE A 127 -10.62 -6.76 3.72
CA ILE A 127 -9.22 -6.37 3.89
C ILE A 127 -8.49 -7.33 4.82
N ALA A 128 -9.10 -7.71 5.96
CA ALA A 128 -8.50 -8.63 6.92
C ALA A 128 -8.19 -10.00 6.28
N VAL A 129 -9.10 -10.57 5.51
CA VAL A 129 -8.89 -11.84 4.80
C VAL A 129 -7.74 -11.72 3.80
N ILE A 130 -7.70 -10.66 3.00
CA ILE A 130 -6.63 -10.43 2.02
C ILE A 130 -5.27 -10.34 2.71
N ILE A 131 -5.18 -9.60 3.82
CA ILE A 131 -3.95 -9.43 4.60
C ILE A 131 -3.50 -10.77 5.20
N LEU A 132 -4.41 -11.56 5.76
CA LEU A 132 -4.09 -12.86 6.34
C LEU A 132 -3.55 -13.83 5.28
N ILE A 133 -4.17 -13.86 4.10
CA ILE A 133 -3.68 -14.67 2.96
C ILE A 133 -2.29 -14.20 2.52
N PHE A 134 -2.11 -12.89 2.35
CA PHE A 134 -0.83 -12.33 1.93
C PHE A 134 0.28 -12.61 2.94
N LYS A 135 0.01 -12.37 4.24
CA LYS A 135 0.95 -12.65 5.32
C LYS A 135 1.35 -14.13 5.35
N GLY A 136 0.38 -15.04 5.31
CA GLY A 136 0.66 -16.48 5.29
C GLY A 136 1.47 -16.93 4.07
N TYR A 137 1.25 -16.32 2.90
CA TYR A 137 2.07 -16.57 1.71
C TYR A 137 3.52 -16.10 1.88
N MET A 138 3.71 -14.89 2.41
CA MET A 138 5.03 -14.31 2.61
C MET A 138 5.84 -15.05 3.68
N GLU A 139 5.24 -15.42 4.79
CA GLU A 139 5.91 -16.20 5.86
C GLU A 139 6.40 -17.56 5.35
N ARG A 140 5.59 -18.26 4.55
CA ARG A 140 5.99 -19.54 3.94
C ARG A 140 7.16 -19.37 2.97
N LYS A 141 7.20 -18.27 2.22
CA LYS A 141 8.28 -17.99 1.27
C LYS A 141 9.59 -17.65 1.98
N ILE A 142 9.53 -16.87 3.06
CA ILE A 142 10.69 -16.52 3.88
C ILE A 142 11.24 -17.78 4.59
N ALA A 143 10.38 -18.58 5.20
CA ALA A 143 10.78 -19.82 5.88
C ALA A 143 11.41 -20.87 4.93
N LYS A 144 11.11 -20.82 3.63
CA LYS A 144 11.69 -21.74 2.64
C LYS A 144 13.07 -21.28 2.15
N ASN A 145 13.40 -20.00 2.33
CA ASN A 145 14.66 -19.40 1.84
C ASN A 145 15.69 -19.16 2.96
N MET A 146 15.37 -19.51 4.21
CA MET A 146 16.29 -19.64 5.35
C MET A 146 16.69 -21.11 5.54
#